data_59099d8901f381bd5bff1c67bd93cb63
#
_entry.id   59099d8901f381bd5bff1c67bd93cb63
#
_cell.length_a   1.000
_cell.length_b   1.000
_cell.length_c   1.000
_cell.angle_alpha   90.00
_cell.angle_beta   90.00
_cell.angle_gamma   90.00
#
_symmetry.space_group_name_H-M   'P 1'
#
loop_
_entity.id
_entity.type
_entity.pdbx_description
1 polymer ?
#
loop_
_entity_poly.entity_id
_entity_poly.type
_entity_poly.pdbx_seq_one_letter_code
_entity_poly.pdbx_strand_id
1 'polypeptide(L)'
;FAKGQVLIQDYNESFYYYAMRTRHDNANRSTGLFCFDKNRVHFRKLWIDTTTKPMIARVEVGKSELLSENPKKRDKRFAEMIEKCCGEESYSNLYLIGEGFDKEWAVDSLTALCKNQRRVYYGNNLYVRGACFAALEKSEDKTLGNYLYVGEALVKNHITMNMNIQGKDQIYTVTEGGKNWYETEHTFELILDEKEDLEFTLQPMDGEKPFVHTMKLKGLPKRPKKATR
;
A
#
# COMPACT_ATOMS: atom_id res chain seq x y z
N PHE A 1 -18.64 7.81 16.97
CA PHE A 1 -18.87 7.29 15.61
C PHE A 1 -19.14 5.78 15.70
N ALA A 2 -20.09 5.28 14.91
CA ALA A 2 -20.31 3.84 14.81
C ALA A 2 -19.16 3.14 14.05
N LYS A 3 -18.96 1.83 14.33
CA LYS A 3 -17.98 1.01 13.61
C LYS A 3 -18.27 1.09 12.09
N GLY A 4 -17.30 1.43 11.29
CA GLY A 4 -17.44 1.62 9.83
C GLY A 4 -17.71 3.04 9.35
N GLN A 5 -17.98 3.99 10.26
CA GLN A 5 -18.12 5.42 9.90
C GLN A 5 -16.78 6.18 9.83
N VAL A 6 -15.72 5.57 10.35
CA VAL A 6 -14.38 6.13 10.33
C VAL A 6 -13.45 5.12 9.67
N LEU A 7 -12.72 5.59 8.66
CA LEU A 7 -11.71 4.82 7.94
C LEU A 7 -10.35 5.45 8.20
N ILE A 8 -9.37 4.62 8.53
CA ILE A 8 -7.98 5.04 8.69
C ILE A 8 -7.22 4.62 7.45
N GLN A 9 -6.45 5.54 6.89
CA GLN A 9 -5.58 5.25 5.75
C GLN A 9 -4.28 6.05 5.87
N ASP A 10 -3.22 5.54 5.27
CA ASP A 10 -1.94 6.22 5.21
C ASP A 10 -1.86 7.22 4.04
N TYR A 11 -0.76 7.97 3.98
CA TYR A 11 -0.52 8.94 2.91
C TYR A 11 -0.31 8.27 1.53
N ASN A 12 0.20 7.05 1.48
CA ASN A 12 0.40 6.32 0.24
C ASN A 12 -0.94 5.86 -0.34
N GLU A 13 -1.83 5.38 0.52
CA GLU A 13 -3.20 5.04 0.13
C GLU A 13 -3.97 6.28 -0.35
N SER A 14 -3.83 7.42 0.34
CA SER A 14 -4.41 8.69 -0.10
C SER A 14 -3.85 9.14 -1.46
N PHE A 15 -2.55 8.99 -1.68
CA PHE A 15 -1.94 9.26 -2.98
C PHE A 15 -2.48 8.34 -4.08
N TYR A 16 -2.63 7.04 -3.80
CA TYR A 16 -3.21 6.08 -4.72
C TYR A 16 -4.61 6.54 -5.17
N TYR A 17 -5.54 6.78 -4.23
CA TYR A 17 -6.91 7.18 -4.57
C TYR A 17 -6.95 8.49 -5.34
N TYR A 18 -6.13 9.48 -4.95
CA TYR A 18 -6.05 10.74 -5.67
C TYR A 18 -5.57 10.53 -7.11
N ALA A 19 -4.47 9.83 -7.29
CA ALA A 19 -3.88 9.59 -8.60
C ALA A 19 -4.82 8.81 -9.52
N MET A 20 -5.47 7.77 -9.01
CA MET A 20 -6.39 6.94 -9.79
C MET A 20 -7.66 7.67 -10.21
N ARG A 21 -8.21 8.52 -9.37
CA ARG A 21 -9.43 9.30 -9.66
C ARG A 21 -9.19 10.53 -10.54
N THR A 22 -7.98 11.06 -10.56
CA THR A 22 -7.61 12.22 -11.39
C THR A 22 -6.85 11.85 -12.66
N ARG A 23 -6.67 10.56 -12.89
CA ARG A 23 -5.95 10.03 -14.05
C ARG A 23 -6.82 10.12 -15.31
N HIS A 24 -6.24 10.63 -16.40
CA HIS A 24 -6.90 10.76 -17.71
C HIS A 24 -6.23 9.92 -18.80
N ASP A 25 -5.33 9.00 -18.44
CA ASP A 25 -4.50 8.25 -19.38
C ASP A 25 -4.43 6.75 -19.07
N ASN A 26 -3.83 6.00 -20.01
CA ASN A 26 -3.70 4.55 -19.93
C ASN A 26 -2.90 4.08 -18.70
N ALA A 27 -3.32 2.96 -18.11
CA ALA A 27 -2.75 2.35 -16.93
C ALA A 27 -1.25 1.96 -17.04
N ASN A 28 -0.68 1.99 -18.23
CA ASN A 28 0.68 1.50 -18.52
C ASN A 28 1.81 2.47 -18.16
N ARG A 29 1.49 3.69 -17.70
CA ARG A 29 2.50 4.66 -17.28
C ARG A 29 2.44 4.88 -15.78
N SER A 30 3.60 4.97 -15.16
CA SER A 30 3.70 5.26 -13.72
C SER A 30 3.26 6.69 -13.39
N THR A 31 2.91 6.92 -12.15
CA THR A 31 2.64 8.24 -11.59
C THR A 31 3.60 8.49 -10.43
N GLY A 32 4.26 9.63 -10.43
CA GLY A 32 5.24 10.01 -9.41
C GLY A 32 4.74 11.12 -8.50
N LEU A 33 5.25 11.15 -7.28
CA LEU A 33 4.97 12.16 -6.27
C LEU A 33 6.28 12.59 -5.61
N PHE A 34 6.61 13.86 -5.69
CA PHE A 34 7.67 14.51 -4.92
C PHE A 34 7.06 15.26 -3.74
N CYS A 35 7.36 14.80 -2.54
CA CYS A 35 6.94 15.40 -1.28
C CYS A 35 8.07 16.26 -0.72
N PHE A 36 7.84 17.56 -0.61
CA PHE A 36 8.77 18.50 -0.01
C PHE A 36 8.45 18.68 1.48
N ASP A 37 9.47 18.51 2.30
CA ASP A 37 9.49 18.91 3.69
C ASP A 37 10.67 19.86 3.85
N LYS A 38 10.40 21.16 3.64
CA LYS A 38 11.40 22.24 3.61
C LYS A 38 12.55 21.93 2.64
N ASN A 39 13.66 21.45 3.18
CA ASN A 39 14.87 21.13 2.42
C ASN A 39 14.98 19.64 2.06
N ARG A 40 14.07 18.79 2.51
CA ARG A 40 14.07 17.36 2.19
C ARG A 40 12.99 17.04 1.17
N VAL A 41 13.35 16.25 0.18
CA VAL A 41 12.40 15.76 -0.83
C VAL A 41 12.35 14.25 -0.78
N HIS A 42 11.15 13.71 -0.75
CA HIS A 42 10.88 12.27 -0.80
C HIS A 42 10.17 11.95 -2.11
N PHE A 43 10.59 10.89 -2.77
CA PHE A 43 9.93 10.41 -3.97
C PHE A 43 9.05 9.19 -3.66
N ARG A 44 7.86 9.16 -4.26
CA ARG A 44 6.96 8.01 -4.26
C ARG A 44 6.51 7.72 -5.67
N LYS A 45 6.36 6.45 -5.99
CA LYS A 45 5.92 5.97 -7.30
C LYS A 45 4.68 5.11 -7.12
N LEU A 46 3.61 5.46 -7.81
CA LEU A 46 2.46 4.59 -7.98
C LEU A 46 2.70 3.70 -9.20
N TRP A 47 2.70 2.41 -8.97
CA TRP A 47 2.87 1.37 -9.97
C TRP A 47 1.63 0.49 -10.06
N ILE A 48 1.28 0.02 -11.25
CA ILE A 48 0.10 -0.82 -11.50
C ILE A 48 0.54 -2.04 -12.30
N ASP A 49 0.25 -3.22 -11.77
CA ASP A 49 0.35 -4.47 -12.50
C ASP A 49 -0.97 -4.75 -13.22
N THR A 50 -0.94 -4.67 -14.53
CA THR A 50 -2.10 -4.93 -15.38
C THR A 50 -2.24 -6.39 -15.80
N THR A 51 -1.31 -7.24 -15.41
CA THR A 51 -1.29 -8.68 -15.78
C THR A 51 -2.21 -9.52 -14.87
N THR A 52 -2.55 -9.00 -13.70
CA THR A 52 -3.41 -9.68 -12.72
C THR A 52 -4.87 -9.24 -12.79
N LYS A 53 -5.77 -10.04 -12.21
CA LYS A 53 -7.20 -9.70 -12.04
C LYS A 53 -7.62 -10.02 -10.61
N PRO A 54 -7.95 -8.99 -9.79
CA PRO A 54 -7.88 -7.57 -10.08
C PRO A 54 -6.45 -7.09 -10.36
N MET A 55 -6.30 -5.94 -11.06
CA MET A 55 -5.01 -5.30 -11.27
C MET A 55 -4.44 -4.83 -9.93
N ILE A 56 -3.17 -5.12 -9.69
CA ILE A 56 -2.52 -4.75 -8.43
C ILE A 56 -1.91 -3.36 -8.55
N ALA A 57 -2.27 -2.47 -7.62
CA ALA A 57 -1.69 -1.15 -7.48
C ALA A 57 -0.91 -1.06 -6.17
N ARG A 58 0.31 -0.50 -6.23
CA ARG A 58 1.13 -0.26 -5.03
C ARG A 58 1.88 1.06 -5.14
N VAL A 59 2.14 1.66 -3.99
CA VAL A 59 2.99 2.84 -3.88
C VAL A 59 4.34 2.43 -3.33
N GLU A 60 5.37 2.62 -4.12
CA GLU A 60 6.76 2.37 -3.72
C GLU A 60 7.37 3.65 -3.15
N VAL A 61 8.03 3.53 -2.01
CA VAL A 61 8.80 4.63 -1.42
C VAL A 61 10.18 4.62 -2.05
N GLY A 62 10.46 5.66 -2.82
CA GLY A 62 11.74 5.82 -3.51
C GLY A 62 12.77 6.57 -2.68
N LYS A 63 13.70 7.24 -3.37
CA LYS A 63 14.80 7.96 -2.75
C LYS A 63 14.35 9.21 -2.02
N SER A 64 15.10 9.58 -0.99
CA SER A 64 14.98 10.85 -0.28
C SER A 64 16.30 11.61 -0.42
N GLU A 65 16.21 12.90 -0.72
CA GLU A 65 17.38 13.78 -0.88
C GLU A 65 17.25 15.03 0.00
N LEU A 66 18.38 15.45 0.55
CA LEU A 66 18.48 16.73 1.24
C LEU A 66 18.97 17.78 0.25
N LEU A 67 18.15 18.78 -0.01
CA LEU A 67 18.47 19.88 -0.91
C LEU A 67 19.26 20.97 -0.21
N SER A 68 20.09 21.66 -0.96
CA SER A 68 20.88 22.81 -0.48
C SER A 68 19.97 24.01 -0.20
N GLU A 69 20.37 24.88 0.72
CA GLU A 69 19.73 26.19 0.90
C GLU A 69 20.10 27.16 -0.22
N ASN A 70 21.25 26.99 -0.86
CA ASN A 70 21.63 27.80 -2.02
C ASN A 70 20.75 27.44 -3.23
N PRO A 71 20.02 28.39 -3.83
CA PRO A 71 19.04 28.14 -4.89
C PRO A 71 19.62 27.37 -6.10
N LYS A 72 20.79 27.77 -6.60
CA LYS A 72 21.41 27.11 -7.76
C LYS A 72 21.82 25.67 -7.47
N LYS A 73 22.40 25.41 -6.28
CA LYS A 73 22.77 24.06 -5.87
C LYS A 73 21.53 23.21 -5.57
N ARG A 74 20.46 23.84 -5.05
CA ARG A 74 19.16 23.21 -4.79
C ARG A 74 18.54 22.72 -6.09
N ASP A 75 18.45 23.58 -7.09
CA ASP A 75 17.90 23.27 -8.41
C ASP A 75 18.65 22.12 -9.09
N LYS A 76 19.98 22.24 -9.19
CA LYS A 76 20.80 21.19 -9.77
C LYS A 76 20.60 19.83 -9.08
N ARG A 77 20.59 19.81 -7.74
CA ARG A 77 20.44 18.58 -6.97
C ARG A 77 19.05 17.96 -7.14
N PHE A 78 18.02 18.78 -7.20
CA PHE A 78 16.67 18.30 -7.46
C PHE A 78 16.50 17.79 -8.90
N ALA A 79 17.07 18.47 -9.89
CA ALA A 79 17.11 18.00 -11.29
C ALA A 79 17.80 16.62 -11.40
N GLU A 80 18.94 16.43 -10.74
CA GLU A 80 19.64 15.14 -10.67
C GLU A 80 18.78 14.06 -10.01
N MET A 81 18.03 14.39 -8.96
CA MET A 81 17.08 13.47 -8.32
C MET A 81 15.96 13.05 -9.26
N ILE A 82 15.38 14.00 -10.01
CA ILE A 82 14.33 13.74 -10.99
C ILE A 82 14.84 12.77 -12.07
N GLU A 83 16.02 12.99 -12.62
CA GLU A 83 16.63 12.09 -13.61
C GLU A 83 16.85 10.67 -13.06
N LYS A 84 17.31 10.56 -11.82
CA LYS A 84 17.50 9.25 -11.16
C LYS A 84 16.20 8.52 -10.86
N CYS A 85 15.12 9.26 -10.57
CA CYS A 85 13.83 8.65 -10.21
C CYS A 85 12.94 8.40 -11.43
N CYS A 86 13.06 9.20 -12.47
CA CYS A 86 12.14 9.23 -13.59
C CYS A 86 12.80 9.07 -14.97
N GLY A 87 14.13 8.95 -15.05
CA GLY A 87 14.86 8.96 -16.33
C GLY A 87 14.60 7.73 -17.21
N GLU A 88 14.54 6.56 -16.59
CA GLU A 88 14.44 5.28 -17.32
C GLU A 88 12.99 4.81 -17.54
N GLU A 89 12.04 5.34 -16.79
CA GLU A 89 10.65 4.89 -16.84
C GLU A 89 9.71 5.92 -17.45
N SER A 90 8.61 5.44 -18.02
CA SER A 90 7.56 6.28 -18.58
C SER A 90 6.58 6.72 -17.50
N TYR A 91 6.62 7.98 -17.14
CA TYR A 91 5.65 8.62 -16.24
C TYR A 91 4.66 9.45 -17.05
N SER A 92 3.37 9.38 -16.68
CA SER A 92 2.34 10.25 -17.22
C SER A 92 2.21 11.54 -16.42
N ASN A 93 2.09 11.38 -15.11
CA ASN A 93 1.85 12.47 -14.19
C ASN A 93 2.90 12.51 -13.08
N LEU A 94 3.35 13.72 -12.76
CA LEU A 94 4.19 13.99 -11.60
C LEU A 94 3.48 15.03 -10.72
N TYR A 95 3.38 14.74 -9.45
CA TYR A 95 2.82 15.65 -8.47
C TYR A 95 3.91 16.21 -7.57
N LEU A 96 3.79 17.49 -7.24
CA LEU A 96 4.65 18.20 -6.29
C LEU A 96 3.77 18.65 -5.13
N ILE A 97 4.12 18.27 -3.92
CA ILE A 97 3.39 18.65 -2.70
C ILE A 97 4.34 19.09 -1.60
N GLY A 98 3.79 19.80 -0.63
CA GLY A 98 4.51 20.23 0.58
C GLY A 98 5.20 21.59 0.39
N GLU A 99 5.96 21.97 1.42
CA GLU A 99 6.62 23.27 1.49
C GLU A 99 8.07 23.16 1.05
N GLY A 100 8.48 24.08 0.17
CA GLY A 100 9.89 24.19 -0.23
C GLY A 100 10.15 24.11 -1.73
N PHE A 101 9.17 23.77 -2.54
CA PHE A 101 9.28 23.95 -3.98
C PHE A 101 8.83 25.36 -4.37
N ASP A 102 9.65 26.01 -5.20
CA ASP A 102 9.33 27.29 -5.79
C ASP A 102 9.88 27.35 -7.22
N LYS A 103 9.09 27.90 -8.13
CA LYS A 103 9.44 28.07 -9.54
C LYS A 103 10.62 29.03 -9.74
N GLU A 104 10.82 29.96 -8.83
CA GLU A 104 11.89 30.97 -8.92
C GLU A 104 13.28 30.32 -8.88
N TRP A 105 13.47 29.28 -8.07
CA TRP A 105 14.75 28.56 -8.02
C TRP A 105 14.81 27.32 -8.92
N ALA A 106 13.68 26.76 -9.34
CA ALA A 106 13.57 25.43 -9.97
C ALA A 106 13.61 25.49 -11.51
N VAL A 107 14.61 26.11 -12.12
CA VAL A 107 14.71 26.29 -13.59
C VAL A 107 15.09 24.98 -14.28
N ASP A 108 16.21 24.37 -13.89
CA ASP A 108 16.69 23.10 -14.44
C ASP A 108 15.75 21.96 -14.06
N SER A 109 15.23 21.98 -12.83
CA SER A 109 14.28 20.99 -12.32
C SER A 109 12.96 21.00 -13.09
N LEU A 110 12.42 22.18 -13.46
CA LEU A 110 11.20 22.26 -14.27
C LEU A 110 11.43 21.66 -15.66
N THR A 111 12.58 21.89 -16.26
CA THR A 111 12.95 21.27 -17.53
C THR A 111 13.01 19.74 -17.39
N ALA A 112 13.64 19.23 -16.33
CA ALA A 112 13.74 17.81 -16.04
C ALA A 112 12.37 17.17 -15.76
N LEU A 113 11.49 17.84 -15.00
CA LEU A 113 10.13 17.38 -14.70
C LEU A 113 9.28 17.23 -15.96
N CYS A 114 9.35 18.19 -16.89
CA CYS A 114 8.52 18.23 -18.08
C CYS A 114 9.04 17.36 -19.26
N LYS A 115 10.19 16.69 -19.12
CA LYS A 115 10.70 15.78 -20.14
C LYS A 115 9.71 14.63 -20.45
N ASN A 116 9.79 14.09 -21.69
CA ASN A 116 9.03 12.94 -22.13
C ASN A 116 7.50 13.11 -22.04
N GLN A 117 7.01 14.33 -22.27
CA GLN A 117 5.57 14.68 -22.25
C GLN A 117 4.88 14.39 -20.88
N ARG A 118 5.62 14.45 -19.79
CA ARG A 118 5.06 14.34 -18.45
C ARG A 118 4.21 15.56 -18.11
N ARG A 119 3.09 15.33 -17.46
CA ARG A 119 2.26 16.41 -16.91
C ARG A 119 2.65 16.61 -15.44
N VAL A 120 2.93 17.85 -15.07
CA VAL A 120 3.38 18.22 -13.73
C VAL A 120 2.32 19.06 -13.05
N TYR A 121 1.91 18.63 -11.86
CA TYR A 121 0.85 19.27 -11.09
C TYR A 121 1.31 19.63 -9.69
N TYR A 122 0.84 20.76 -9.19
CA TYR A 122 0.87 21.06 -7.78
C TYR A 122 -0.27 20.32 -7.09
N GLY A 123 0.07 19.46 -6.16
CA GLY A 123 -0.87 18.62 -5.44
C GLY A 123 -1.35 19.23 -4.13
N ASN A 124 -1.67 20.51 -4.09
CA ASN A 124 -2.25 21.14 -2.90
C ASN A 124 -3.49 20.35 -2.48
N ASN A 125 -3.55 19.96 -1.20
CA ASN A 125 -4.61 19.12 -0.64
C ASN A 125 -4.71 17.70 -1.24
N LEU A 126 -3.66 17.20 -1.89
CA LEU A 126 -3.64 15.86 -2.51
C LEU A 126 -4.10 14.77 -1.54
N TYR A 127 -3.54 14.74 -0.33
CA TYR A 127 -3.87 13.70 0.66
C TYR A 127 -5.30 13.82 1.17
N VAL A 128 -5.77 15.04 1.43
CA VAL A 128 -7.17 15.27 1.87
C VAL A 128 -8.16 14.84 0.78
N ARG A 129 -7.92 15.24 -0.46
CA ARG A 129 -8.76 14.83 -1.59
C ARG A 129 -8.68 13.33 -1.84
N GLY A 130 -7.51 12.73 -1.69
CA GLY A 130 -7.35 11.27 -1.76
C GLY A 130 -8.16 10.55 -0.69
N ALA A 131 -8.19 11.06 0.54
CA ALA A 131 -9.02 10.51 1.61
C ALA A 131 -10.53 10.63 1.29
N CYS A 132 -10.96 11.75 0.71
CA CYS A 132 -12.34 11.90 0.24
C CYS A 132 -12.68 10.90 -0.87
N PHE A 133 -11.80 10.70 -1.84
CA PHE A 133 -12.00 9.71 -2.90
C PHE A 133 -12.04 8.28 -2.35
N ALA A 134 -11.19 7.96 -1.37
CA ALA A 134 -11.23 6.67 -0.68
C ALA A 134 -12.58 6.44 0.03
N ALA A 135 -13.10 7.45 0.72
CA ALA A 135 -14.39 7.36 1.39
C ALA A 135 -15.53 7.12 0.40
N LEU A 136 -15.54 7.81 -0.75
CA LEU A 136 -16.52 7.58 -1.82
C LEU A 136 -16.41 6.16 -2.38
N GLU A 137 -15.21 5.69 -2.68
CA GLU A 137 -14.98 4.36 -3.25
C GLU A 137 -15.41 3.24 -2.29
N LYS A 138 -15.18 3.42 -0.99
CA LYS A 138 -15.56 2.44 0.05
C LYS A 138 -17.04 2.49 0.41
N SER A 139 -17.76 3.58 0.12
CA SER A 139 -19.19 3.73 0.43
C SER A 139 -20.10 3.28 -0.73
N GLU A 140 -20.05 3.95 -1.85
CA GLU A 140 -21.03 3.78 -2.94
C GLU A 140 -20.43 3.69 -4.33
N ASP A 141 -19.33 4.39 -4.58
CA ASP A 141 -18.78 4.61 -5.92
C ASP A 141 -17.60 3.65 -6.20
N LYS A 142 -17.91 2.41 -6.56
CA LYS A 142 -16.90 1.37 -6.83
C LYS A 142 -16.25 1.50 -8.23
N THR A 143 -15.76 2.67 -8.57
CA THR A 143 -15.14 2.90 -9.89
C THR A 143 -13.78 2.23 -10.02
N LEU A 144 -13.11 1.96 -8.90
CA LEU A 144 -11.80 1.30 -8.85
C LEU A 144 -11.89 -0.20 -8.52
N GLY A 145 -13.08 -0.81 -8.62
CA GLY A 145 -13.31 -2.22 -8.28
C GLY A 145 -12.45 -3.24 -9.07
N ASN A 146 -11.87 -2.82 -10.20
CA ASN A 146 -10.92 -3.64 -10.97
C ASN A 146 -9.47 -3.54 -10.46
N TYR A 147 -9.21 -2.74 -9.43
CA TYR A 147 -7.89 -2.54 -8.86
C TYR A 147 -7.87 -2.98 -7.40
N LEU A 148 -6.79 -3.63 -6.99
CA LEU A 148 -6.49 -3.94 -5.60
C LEU A 148 -5.28 -3.10 -5.17
N TYR A 149 -5.49 -2.17 -4.25
CA TYR A 149 -4.38 -1.44 -3.65
C TYR A 149 -3.69 -2.29 -2.58
N VAL A 150 -2.41 -2.59 -2.80
CA VAL A 150 -1.58 -3.38 -1.88
C VAL A 150 -0.73 -2.43 -1.02
N GLY A 151 -1.32 -1.93 0.06
CA GLY A 151 -0.65 -1.12 1.08
C GLY A 151 -0.03 -1.95 2.20
N GLU A 152 0.57 -1.27 3.19
CA GLU A 152 1.18 -1.91 4.35
C GLU A 152 0.13 -2.51 5.31
N ALA A 153 -1.05 -1.92 5.35
CA ALA A 153 -2.15 -2.40 6.19
C ALA A 153 -2.85 -3.65 5.63
N LEU A 154 -2.59 -4.01 4.38
CA LEU A 154 -3.25 -5.13 3.72
C LEU A 154 -2.67 -6.47 4.19
N VAL A 155 -3.53 -7.41 4.54
CA VAL A 155 -3.15 -8.82 4.73
C VAL A 155 -2.83 -9.42 3.37
N LYS A 156 -1.55 -9.70 3.12
CA LYS A 156 -1.04 -10.14 1.81
C LYS A 156 -1.14 -11.65 1.57
N ASN A 157 -1.63 -12.39 2.56
CA ASN A 157 -1.74 -13.83 2.49
C ASN A 157 -3.17 -14.28 2.82
N HIS A 158 -3.66 -15.30 2.13
CA HIS A 158 -4.76 -16.11 2.65
C HIS A 158 -4.20 -16.97 3.80
N ILE A 159 -4.85 -16.95 4.95
CA ILE A 159 -4.41 -17.69 6.13
C ILE A 159 -5.41 -18.79 6.40
N THR A 160 -4.95 -20.03 6.38
CA THR A 160 -5.76 -21.22 6.64
C THR A 160 -5.11 -22.09 7.70
N MET A 161 -5.88 -22.96 8.32
CA MET A 161 -5.39 -24.01 9.22
C MET A 161 -6.17 -25.31 9.02
N ASN A 162 -5.51 -26.42 9.26
CA ASN A 162 -6.18 -27.72 9.29
C ASN A 162 -6.86 -27.91 10.65
N MET A 163 -8.14 -28.20 10.63
CA MET A 163 -8.94 -28.39 11.82
C MET A 163 -9.82 -29.64 11.69
N ASN A 164 -10.02 -30.32 12.81
CA ASN A 164 -11.09 -31.33 12.90
C ASN A 164 -12.38 -30.65 13.33
N ILE A 165 -13.34 -30.54 12.43
CA ILE A 165 -14.65 -29.95 12.69
C ILE A 165 -15.69 -31.06 12.62
N GLN A 166 -16.34 -31.34 13.75
CA GLN A 166 -17.36 -32.39 13.87
C GLN A 166 -16.87 -33.76 13.40
N GLY A 167 -15.61 -34.11 13.73
CA GLY A 167 -15.03 -35.42 13.41
C GLY A 167 -14.47 -35.53 11.98
N LYS A 168 -14.44 -34.46 11.19
CA LYS A 168 -13.88 -34.43 9.85
C LYS A 168 -12.71 -33.42 9.77
N ASP A 169 -11.60 -33.89 9.24
CA ASP A 169 -10.47 -33.03 8.97
C ASP A 169 -10.76 -32.16 7.75
N GLN A 170 -10.64 -30.86 7.90
CA GLN A 170 -10.88 -29.91 6.83
C GLN A 170 -10.02 -28.64 6.99
N ILE A 171 -9.83 -27.96 5.88
CA ILE A 171 -9.11 -26.68 5.85
C ILE A 171 -10.09 -25.57 6.26
N TYR A 172 -9.75 -24.88 7.33
CA TYR A 172 -10.50 -23.71 7.80
C TYR A 172 -9.79 -22.43 7.36
N THR A 173 -10.52 -21.52 6.72
CA THR A 173 -10.01 -20.19 6.34
C THR A 173 -10.12 -19.25 7.55
N VAL A 174 -8.97 -18.91 8.11
CA VAL A 174 -8.88 -17.96 9.23
C VAL A 174 -9.13 -16.54 8.73
N THR A 175 -8.46 -16.16 7.63
CA THR A 175 -8.72 -14.89 6.94
C THR A 175 -8.32 -14.96 5.48
N GLU A 176 -9.05 -14.22 4.66
CA GLU A 176 -8.69 -14.03 3.26
C GLU A 176 -7.75 -12.86 3.12
N GLY A 177 -6.73 -12.99 2.27
CA GLY A 177 -5.89 -11.87 1.86
C GLY A 177 -6.70 -10.81 1.11
N GLY A 178 -6.16 -9.61 1.03
CA GLY A 178 -6.83 -8.50 0.35
C GLY A 178 -7.72 -7.64 1.25
N LYS A 179 -7.78 -7.94 2.55
CA LYS A 179 -8.45 -7.10 3.57
C LYS A 179 -7.41 -6.40 4.44
N ASN A 180 -7.76 -5.25 5.00
CA ASN A 180 -6.88 -4.61 5.98
C ASN A 180 -6.84 -5.43 7.28
N TRP A 181 -5.69 -5.52 7.92
CA TRP A 181 -5.49 -6.33 9.13
C TRP A 181 -6.48 -5.95 10.26
N TYR A 182 -6.86 -4.69 10.38
CA TYR A 182 -7.81 -4.21 11.39
C TYR A 182 -9.28 -4.55 11.06
N GLU A 183 -9.55 -5.08 9.88
CA GLU A 183 -10.88 -5.58 9.46
C GLU A 183 -10.98 -7.10 9.60
N THR A 184 -9.89 -7.79 9.99
CA THR A 184 -9.78 -9.24 10.03
C THR A 184 -9.69 -9.80 11.45
N GLU A 185 -10.45 -9.24 12.39
CA GLU A 185 -10.51 -9.78 13.75
C GLU A 185 -11.43 -11.00 13.80
N HIS A 186 -10.88 -12.14 14.23
CA HIS A 186 -11.62 -13.39 14.42
C HIS A 186 -11.36 -13.96 15.82
N THR A 187 -12.42 -14.40 16.47
CA THR A 187 -12.35 -15.11 17.75
C THR A 187 -12.96 -16.51 17.55
N PHE A 188 -12.24 -17.55 17.89
CA PHE A 188 -12.74 -18.92 17.86
C PHE A 188 -12.18 -19.72 19.02
N GLU A 189 -12.94 -20.72 19.46
CA GLU A 189 -12.54 -21.63 20.52
C GLU A 189 -11.97 -22.91 19.91
N LEU A 190 -10.82 -23.35 20.38
CA LEU A 190 -10.14 -24.54 19.91
C LEU A 190 -9.91 -25.53 21.03
N ILE A 191 -10.09 -26.80 20.73
CA ILE A 191 -9.57 -27.90 21.53
C ILE A 191 -8.26 -28.32 20.89
N LEU A 192 -7.17 -28.10 21.59
CA LEU A 192 -5.85 -28.48 21.09
C LEU A 192 -5.66 -30.00 21.23
N ASP A 193 -5.01 -30.58 20.24
CA ASP A 193 -4.56 -31.98 20.31
C ASP A 193 -3.34 -32.10 21.28
N GLU A 194 -2.46 -33.05 21.12
CA GLU A 194 -1.32 -33.30 22.01
C GLU A 194 -0.26 -32.17 21.94
N LYS A 195 -0.20 -31.45 20.80
CA LYS A 195 0.74 -30.34 20.58
C LYS A 195 0.20 -29.03 21.17
N GLU A 196 1.11 -28.24 21.75
CA GLU A 196 0.82 -26.90 22.30
C GLU A 196 1.10 -25.77 21.28
N ASP A 197 1.07 -26.09 20.00
CA ASP A 197 1.31 -25.16 18.90
C ASP A 197 0.18 -25.20 17.87
N LEU A 198 0.02 -24.08 17.16
CA LEU A 198 -0.91 -23.94 16.05
C LEU A 198 -0.11 -23.79 14.76
N GLU A 199 -0.48 -24.52 13.73
CA GLU A 199 0.11 -24.42 12.39
C GLU A 199 -0.85 -23.71 11.45
N PHE A 200 -0.38 -22.59 10.86
CA PHE A 200 -1.11 -21.83 9.87
C PHE A 200 -0.43 -21.99 8.52
N THR A 201 -1.20 -22.27 7.49
CA THR A 201 -0.73 -22.23 6.11
C THR A 201 -1.00 -20.83 5.55
N LEU A 202 0.05 -20.15 5.12
CA LEU A 202 0.00 -18.83 4.49
C LEU A 202 0.19 -19.00 2.99
N GLN A 203 -0.83 -18.59 2.23
CA GLN A 203 -0.81 -18.58 0.77
C GLN A 203 -0.66 -17.13 0.29
N PRO A 204 0.54 -16.70 -0.20
CA PRO A 204 0.75 -15.37 -0.71
C PRO A 204 -0.14 -15.05 -1.92
N MET A 205 -0.62 -13.80 -1.99
CA MET A 205 -1.47 -13.31 -3.08
C MET A 205 -0.70 -13.03 -4.38
N ASP A 206 0.63 -12.90 -4.31
CA ASP A 206 1.50 -12.64 -5.45
C ASP A 206 1.91 -13.92 -6.23
N GLY A 207 1.36 -15.07 -5.85
CA GLY A 207 1.62 -16.34 -6.51
C GLY A 207 2.87 -17.07 -6.02
N GLU A 208 3.54 -16.59 -4.98
CA GLU A 208 4.61 -17.33 -4.32
C GLU A 208 4.08 -18.63 -3.68
N LYS A 209 5.00 -19.56 -3.40
CA LYS A 209 4.64 -20.86 -2.80
C LYS A 209 4.08 -20.69 -1.39
N PRO A 210 3.04 -21.43 -1.04
CA PRO A 210 2.54 -21.48 0.34
C PRO A 210 3.64 -21.90 1.31
N PHE A 211 3.59 -21.36 2.51
CA PHE A 211 4.47 -21.76 3.61
C PHE A 211 3.70 -21.92 4.91
N VAL A 212 4.25 -22.72 5.84
CA VAL A 212 3.63 -22.96 7.14
C VAL A 212 4.31 -22.12 8.19
N HIS A 213 3.49 -21.44 8.98
CA HIS A 213 3.93 -20.71 10.17
C HIS A 213 3.40 -21.40 11.42
N THR A 214 4.30 -21.75 12.34
CA THR A 214 3.97 -22.38 13.61
C THR A 214 3.99 -21.35 14.74
N MET A 215 2.86 -21.20 15.42
CA MET A 215 2.70 -20.33 16.57
C MET A 215 2.67 -21.15 17.86
N LYS A 216 3.67 -20.97 18.73
CA LYS A 216 3.71 -21.60 20.06
C LYS A 216 2.81 -20.84 21.03
N LEU A 217 1.88 -21.57 21.63
CA LEU A 217 1.00 -21.02 22.65
C LEU A 217 1.68 -20.97 24.00
N LYS A 218 1.41 -19.93 24.79
CA LYS A 218 1.97 -19.75 26.13
C LYS A 218 0.83 -19.61 27.14
N GLY A 219 1.06 -20.08 28.37
CA GLY A 219 0.11 -19.89 29.47
C GLY A 219 -1.14 -20.78 29.39
N LEU A 220 -1.07 -21.87 28.64
CA LEU A 220 -2.18 -22.82 28.56
C LEU A 220 -2.47 -23.43 29.95
N PRO A 221 -3.76 -23.64 30.30
CA PRO A 221 -4.13 -24.32 31.53
C PRO A 221 -3.63 -25.77 31.48
N LYS A 222 -3.20 -26.31 32.64
CA LYS A 222 -2.81 -27.72 32.73
C LYS A 222 -3.99 -28.60 32.36
N ARG A 223 -3.82 -29.47 31.38
CA ARG A 223 -4.86 -30.44 30.98
C ARG A 223 -5.15 -31.42 32.10
N PRO A 224 -6.41 -31.70 32.43
CA PRO A 224 -6.74 -32.79 33.30
C PRO A 224 -6.28 -34.11 32.66
N LYS A 225 -5.74 -35.06 33.46
CA LYS A 225 -5.20 -36.34 33.00
C LYS A 225 -6.18 -37.22 32.23
N LYS A 226 -7.47 -36.86 32.16
CA LYS A 226 -8.56 -37.49 31.42
C LYS A 226 -9.31 -36.45 30.58
N ALA A 227 -8.63 -35.70 29.75
CA ALA A 227 -9.34 -34.93 28.71
C ALA A 227 -9.77 -35.93 27.64
N THR A 228 -11.02 -36.28 27.66
CA THR A 228 -11.68 -37.00 26.55
C THR A 228 -11.56 -36.15 25.28
N ARG A 229 -11.24 -36.81 24.23
CA ARG A 229 -11.25 -36.33 22.82
C ARG A 229 -12.53 -35.65 22.47
#